data_3c569c5d8aefc9ff2a05b130c38a98bb
#
_entry.id   3c569c5d8aefc9ff2a05b130c38a98bb
#
_cell.length_a   1.000
_cell.length_b   1.000
_cell.length_c   1.000
_cell.angle_alpha   90.00
_cell.angle_beta   90.00
_cell.angle_gamma   90.00
#
_symmetry.space_group_name_H-M   'P 1'
#
loop_
_entity.id
_entity.type
_entity.pdbx_description
1 polymer ?
#
loop_
_entity_poly.entity_id
_entity_poly.type
_entity_poly.pdbx_seq_one_letter_code
_entity_poly.pdbx_strand_id
1 'polypeptide(L)'
;MLNLVVQLATVASVLATAVTIWITGKLSRRQMNAQLFVTYTQRYESIMSGYPEDALPARFNSDTSLPPESEVLTLYVLRYLNLASEEYYLWKRKYIDHAVWMIWEHEIRRTLASPLMLREWSKIEHEFTSYPEFIKFVEDAQAQALSSSIIAGSPLGTISGDTNDIIEVRKLGRR
;
A
#
# COMPACT_ATOMS: atom_id res chain seq x y z
N MET A 1 -54.04 -30.71 9.76
CA MET A 1 -53.15 -30.74 8.57
C MET A 1 -52.92 -29.37 7.93
N LEU A 2 -53.96 -28.56 7.67
CA LEU A 2 -53.82 -27.23 7.05
C LEU A 2 -52.85 -26.32 7.79
N ASN A 3 -52.95 -26.24 9.12
CA ASN A 3 -52.05 -25.40 9.94
C ASN A 3 -50.58 -25.82 9.85
N LEU A 4 -50.27 -27.09 9.74
CA LEU A 4 -48.90 -27.59 9.58
C LEU A 4 -48.29 -27.16 8.24
N VAL A 5 -49.08 -27.28 7.14
CA VAL A 5 -48.67 -26.85 5.81
C VAL A 5 -48.37 -25.37 5.75
N VAL A 6 -49.25 -24.54 6.35
CA VAL A 6 -49.06 -23.09 6.45
C VAL A 6 -47.80 -22.76 7.24
N GLN A 7 -47.55 -23.38 8.38
CA GLN A 7 -46.36 -23.16 9.18
C GLN A 7 -45.06 -23.55 8.43
N LEU A 8 -45.08 -24.70 7.73
CA LEU A 8 -43.91 -25.09 6.93
C LEU A 8 -43.63 -24.13 5.75
N ALA A 9 -44.70 -23.68 5.09
CA ALA A 9 -44.56 -22.69 4.00
C ALA A 9 -44.01 -21.33 4.52
N THR A 10 -44.43 -20.91 5.72
CA THR A 10 -43.93 -19.68 6.36
C THR A 10 -42.46 -19.82 6.70
N VAL A 11 -42.04 -20.92 7.31
CA VAL A 11 -40.61 -21.17 7.63
C VAL A 11 -39.77 -21.20 6.35
N ALA A 12 -40.24 -21.90 5.31
CA ALA A 12 -39.53 -21.97 4.04
C ALA A 12 -39.36 -20.57 3.39
N SER A 13 -40.38 -19.75 3.43
CA SER A 13 -40.30 -18.38 2.88
C SER A 13 -39.34 -17.48 3.65
N VAL A 14 -39.29 -17.58 4.98
CA VAL A 14 -38.34 -16.84 5.82
C VAL A 14 -36.89 -17.26 5.49
N LEU A 15 -36.64 -18.56 5.38
CA LEU A 15 -35.33 -19.07 5.02
C LEU A 15 -34.89 -18.61 3.61
N ALA A 16 -35.80 -18.69 2.63
CA ALA A 16 -35.54 -18.23 1.26
C ALA A 16 -35.22 -16.72 1.24
N THR A 17 -35.96 -15.91 2.02
CA THR A 17 -35.69 -14.48 2.16
C THR A 17 -34.32 -14.21 2.77
N ALA A 18 -33.95 -14.90 3.84
CA ALA A 18 -32.65 -14.76 4.48
C ALA A 18 -31.49 -15.10 3.52
N VAL A 19 -31.62 -16.20 2.75
CA VAL A 19 -30.64 -16.59 1.73
C VAL A 19 -30.53 -15.52 0.64
N THR A 20 -31.65 -14.98 0.17
CA THR A 20 -31.67 -13.92 -0.85
C THR A 20 -30.97 -12.65 -0.35
N ILE A 21 -31.24 -12.23 0.88
CA ILE A 21 -30.58 -11.05 1.48
C ILE A 21 -29.08 -11.28 1.57
N TRP A 22 -28.65 -12.46 2.00
CA TRP A 22 -27.23 -12.80 2.10
C TRP A 22 -26.52 -12.78 0.75
N ILE A 23 -27.12 -13.41 -0.29
CA ILE A 23 -26.56 -13.43 -1.66
C ILE A 23 -26.49 -12.00 -2.23
N THR A 24 -27.59 -11.23 -2.10
CA THR A 24 -27.66 -9.86 -2.61
C THR A 24 -26.64 -8.96 -1.92
N GLY A 25 -26.47 -9.09 -0.60
CA GLY A 25 -25.46 -8.35 0.14
C GLY A 25 -24.03 -8.66 -0.33
N LYS A 26 -23.73 -9.94 -0.59
CA LYS A 26 -22.42 -10.36 -1.11
C LYS A 26 -22.16 -9.84 -2.53
N LEU A 27 -23.18 -9.86 -3.39
CA LEU A 27 -23.10 -9.35 -4.77
C LEU A 27 -22.91 -7.82 -4.77
N SER A 28 -23.69 -7.11 -3.96
CA SER A 28 -23.58 -5.65 -3.80
C SER A 28 -22.17 -5.21 -3.34
N ARG A 29 -21.57 -5.93 -2.39
CA ARG A 29 -20.18 -5.65 -1.97
C ARG A 29 -19.19 -5.82 -3.12
N ARG A 30 -19.32 -6.87 -3.93
CA ARG A 30 -18.45 -7.10 -5.09
C ARG A 30 -18.58 -5.98 -6.13
N GLN A 31 -19.80 -5.56 -6.41
CA GLN A 31 -20.08 -4.44 -7.33
C GLN A 31 -19.47 -3.14 -6.81
N MET A 32 -19.65 -2.84 -5.51
CA MET A 32 -19.06 -1.67 -4.87
C MET A 32 -17.52 -1.67 -4.97
N ASN A 33 -16.86 -2.81 -4.68
CA ASN A 33 -15.42 -2.93 -4.80
C ASN A 33 -14.94 -2.70 -6.24
N ALA A 34 -15.63 -3.26 -7.23
CA ALA A 34 -15.30 -3.05 -8.64
C ALA A 34 -15.46 -1.58 -9.05
N GLN A 35 -16.54 -0.91 -8.63
CA GLN A 35 -16.76 0.51 -8.89
C GLN A 35 -15.69 1.38 -8.22
N LEU A 36 -15.36 1.13 -6.96
CA LEU A 36 -14.29 1.83 -6.25
C LEU A 36 -12.96 1.67 -6.99
N PHE A 37 -12.60 0.43 -7.36
CA PHE A 37 -11.37 0.18 -8.10
C PHE A 37 -11.28 0.99 -9.39
N VAL A 38 -12.32 0.97 -10.22
CA VAL A 38 -12.36 1.73 -11.48
C VAL A 38 -12.30 3.24 -11.22
N THR A 39 -13.09 3.74 -10.24
CA THR A 39 -13.12 5.18 -9.91
C THR A 39 -11.75 5.69 -9.45
N TYR A 40 -11.07 4.94 -8.58
CA TYR A 40 -9.77 5.35 -8.07
C TYR A 40 -8.67 5.21 -9.11
N THR A 41 -8.73 4.20 -9.99
CA THR A 41 -7.84 4.09 -11.15
C THR A 41 -8.00 5.29 -12.09
N GLN A 42 -9.22 5.73 -12.40
CA GLN A 42 -9.47 6.92 -13.22
C GLN A 42 -8.94 8.20 -12.57
N ARG A 43 -9.11 8.36 -11.24
CA ARG A 43 -8.54 9.50 -10.51
C ARG A 43 -7.01 9.49 -10.56
N TYR A 44 -6.41 8.32 -10.38
CA TYR A 44 -4.96 8.15 -10.52
C TYR A 44 -4.48 8.54 -11.92
N GLU A 45 -5.13 8.06 -12.99
CA GLU A 45 -4.82 8.41 -14.38
C GLU A 45 -4.96 9.93 -14.62
N SER A 46 -6.01 10.55 -14.07
CA SER A 46 -6.20 12.00 -14.16
C SER A 46 -5.08 12.78 -13.48
N ILE A 47 -4.57 12.31 -12.34
CA ILE A 47 -3.42 12.92 -11.67
C ILE A 47 -2.16 12.73 -12.52
N MET A 48 -1.94 11.52 -13.04
CA MET A 48 -0.74 11.20 -13.83
C MET A 48 -0.70 11.91 -15.17
N SER A 49 -1.84 12.16 -15.80
CA SER A 49 -1.89 12.90 -17.09
C SER A 49 -1.41 14.35 -17.00
N GLY A 50 -1.44 14.94 -15.81
CA GLY A 50 -0.92 16.29 -15.57
C GLY A 50 0.38 16.31 -14.76
N TYR A 51 0.93 15.14 -14.43
CA TYR A 51 2.19 15.06 -13.68
C TYR A 51 3.35 15.56 -14.56
N PRO A 52 4.28 16.39 -14.02
CA PRO A 52 5.41 16.89 -14.78
C PRO A 52 6.23 15.77 -15.45
N GLU A 53 6.44 15.84 -16.74
CA GLU A 53 7.11 14.78 -17.52
C GLU A 53 8.55 14.54 -17.06
N ASP A 54 9.27 15.60 -16.67
CA ASP A 54 10.63 15.53 -16.15
C ASP A 54 10.72 14.87 -14.75
N ALA A 55 9.61 14.82 -14.00
CA ALA A 55 9.54 14.20 -12.70
C ALA A 55 9.09 12.72 -12.73
N LEU A 56 8.48 12.27 -13.83
CA LEU A 56 7.99 10.89 -13.95
C LEU A 56 9.10 9.83 -13.76
N PRO A 57 10.31 9.95 -14.35
CA PRO A 57 11.36 8.97 -14.13
C PRO A 57 11.79 8.86 -12.68
N ALA A 58 11.93 10.00 -11.98
CA ALA A 58 12.35 10.05 -10.58
C ALA A 58 11.30 9.47 -9.60
N ARG A 59 10.04 9.39 -10.02
CA ARG A 59 8.99 8.74 -9.24
C ARG A 59 9.12 7.21 -9.21
N PHE A 60 9.60 6.62 -10.29
CA PHE A 60 9.65 5.16 -10.46
C PHE A 60 11.04 4.57 -10.28
N ASN A 61 12.08 5.39 -10.41
CA ASN A 61 13.46 4.95 -10.38
C ASN A 61 14.27 5.80 -9.39
N SER A 62 14.77 5.14 -8.34
CA SER A 62 15.60 5.77 -7.31
C SER A 62 16.96 6.25 -7.83
N ASP A 63 17.45 5.69 -8.94
CA ASP A 63 18.74 6.04 -9.52
C ASP A 63 18.68 7.26 -10.46
N THR A 64 17.48 7.76 -10.70
CA THR A 64 17.27 8.94 -11.54
C THR A 64 17.55 10.21 -10.75
N SER A 65 18.22 11.20 -11.38
CA SER A 65 18.41 12.52 -10.78
C SER A 65 17.07 13.17 -10.43
N LEU A 66 17.00 13.80 -9.26
CA LEU A 66 15.80 14.50 -8.86
C LEU A 66 15.53 15.70 -9.78
N PRO A 67 14.27 15.87 -10.21
CA PRO A 67 13.88 17.05 -10.99
C PRO A 67 14.01 18.32 -10.13
N PRO A 68 14.09 19.50 -10.77
CA PRO A 68 14.04 20.78 -10.06
C PRO A 68 12.78 20.88 -9.20
N GLU A 69 12.89 21.61 -8.11
CA GLU A 69 11.73 21.92 -7.28
C GLU A 69 10.78 22.85 -8.03
N SER A 70 9.48 22.55 -7.97
CA SER A 70 8.45 23.42 -8.52
C SER A 70 7.14 23.28 -7.75
N GLU A 71 6.40 24.36 -7.64
CA GLU A 71 5.08 24.36 -7.00
C GLU A 71 4.10 23.44 -7.72
N VAL A 72 4.24 23.33 -9.05
CA VAL A 72 3.42 22.42 -9.85
C VAL A 72 3.68 20.97 -9.46
N LEU A 73 4.95 20.57 -9.33
CA LEU A 73 5.31 19.22 -8.90
C LEU A 73 4.77 18.94 -7.48
N THR A 74 4.99 19.85 -6.55
CA THR A 74 4.48 19.72 -5.17
C THR A 74 2.96 19.57 -5.15
N LEU A 75 2.23 20.33 -5.98
CA LEU A 75 0.77 20.21 -6.10
C LEU A 75 0.35 18.81 -6.60
N TYR A 76 1.04 18.25 -7.61
CA TYR A 76 0.69 16.92 -8.11
C TYR A 76 1.06 15.82 -7.12
N VAL A 77 2.15 15.97 -6.37
CA VAL A 77 2.48 15.06 -5.26
C VAL A 77 1.42 15.13 -4.18
N LEU A 78 0.95 16.34 -3.80
CA LEU A 78 -0.13 16.50 -2.83
C LEU A 78 -1.43 15.82 -3.32
N ARG A 79 -1.80 15.99 -4.60
CA ARG A 79 -2.98 15.31 -5.19
C ARG A 79 -2.86 13.78 -5.11
N TYR A 80 -1.67 13.27 -5.41
CA TYR A 80 -1.40 11.83 -5.30
C TYR A 80 -1.50 11.34 -3.86
N LEU A 81 -0.92 12.06 -2.90
CA LEU A 81 -0.98 11.69 -1.48
C LEU A 81 -2.39 11.79 -0.91
N ASN A 82 -3.20 12.76 -1.35
CA ASN A 82 -4.62 12.80 -1.01
C ASN A 82 -5.36 11.57 -1.51
N LEU A 83 -5.12 11.14 -2.76
CA LEU A 83 -5.69 9.90 -3.29
C LEU A 83 -5.26 8.69 -2.46
N ALA A 84 -3.97 8.55 -2.17
CA ALA A 84 -3.44 7.45 -1.36
C ALA A 84 -4.00 7.43 0.08
N SER A 85 -4.21 8.62 0.67
CA SER A 85 -4.81 8.73 2.02
C SER A 85 -6.27 8.30 2.04
N GLU A 86 -7.04 8.61 0.99
CA GLU A 86 -8.42 8.16 0.83
C GLU A 86 -8.48 6.63 0.63
N GLU A 87 -7.61 6.07 -0.19
CA GLU A 87 -7.49 4.62 -0.40
C GLU A 87 -7.16 3.89 0.91
N TYR A 88 -6.20 4.42 1.67
CA TYR A 88 -5.85 3.93 3.00
C TYR A 88 -7.04 4.01 3.97
N TYR A 89 -7.78 5.12 3.98
CA TYR A 89 -8.99 5.28 4.78
C TYR A 89 -10.06 4.25 4.45
N LEU A 90 -10.35 4.04 3.16
CA LEU A 90 -11.35 3.06 2.72
C LEU A 90 -10.99 1.64 3.16
N TRP A 91 -9.72 1.29 3.09
CA TRP A 91 -9.24 0.00 3.59
C TRP A 91 -9.38 -0.12 5.12
N LYS A 92 -8.92 0.86 5.88
CA LYS A 92 -9.02 0.86 7.36
C LYS A 92 -10.46 0.75 7.83
N ARG A 93 -11.39 1.35 7.11
CA ARG A 93 -12.84 1.29 7.39
C ARG A 93 -13.53 0.05 6.79
N LYS A 94 -12.79 -0.85 6.14
CA LYS A 94 -13.31 -2.08 5.51
C LYS A 94 -14.36 -1.85 4.43
N TYR A 95 -14.28 -0.70 3.73
CA TYR A 95 -15.11 -0.42 2.57
C TYR A 95 -14.62 -1.16 1.31
N ILE A 96 -13.33 -1.47 1.23
CA ILE A 96 -12.71 -2.24 0.16
C ILE A 96 -12.18 -3.58 0.68
N ASP A 97 -12.15 -4.56 -0.20
CA ASP A 97 -11.61 -5.88 0.09
C ASP A 97 -10.08 -5.84 0.21
N HIS A 98 -9.54 -6.73 1.04
CA HIS A 98 -8.11 -6.86 1.23
C HIS A 98 -7.35 -7.12 -0.08
N ALA A 99 -7.94 -7.87 -1.02
CA ALA A 99 -7.31 -8.15 -2.32
C ALA A 99 -7.09 -6.87 -3.15
N VAL A 100 -8.06 -5.94 -3.14
CA VAL A 100 -7.93 -4.63 -3.81
C VAL A 100 -6.86 -3.78 -3.11
N TRP A 101 -6.92 -3.74 -1.77
CA TRP A 101 -5.94 -2.98 -1.00
C TRP A 101 -4.51 -3.45 -1.25
N MET A 102 -4.23 -4.76 -1.29
CA MET A 102 -2.90 -5.30 -1.54
C MET A 102 -2.28 -4.81 -2.85
N ILE A 103 -3.10 -4.64 -3.90
CA ILE A 103 -2.63 -4.08 -5.18
C ILE A 103 -2.20 -2.62 -4.99
N TRP A 104 -3.04 -1.82 -4.36
CA TRP A 104 -2.78 -0.39 -4.14
C TRP A 104 -1.62 -0.18 -3.16
N GLU A 105 -1.62 -0.89 -2.03
CA GLU A 105 -0.57 -0.78 -1.01
C GLU A 105 0.82 -0.99 -1.59
N HIS A 106 0.99 -2.01 -2.45
CA HIS A 106 2.27 -2.28 -3.08
C HIS A 106 2.78 -1.08 -3.89
N GLU A 107 1.92 -0.51 -4.73
CA GLU A 107 2.24 0.65 -5.56
C GLU A 107 2.46 1.93 -4.74
N ILE A 108 1.63 2.15 -3.73
CA ILE A 108 1.75 3.30 -2.82
C ILE A 108 3.09 3.22 -2.08
N ARG A 109 3.42 2.09 -1.45
CA ARG A 109 4.67 1.93 -0.71
C ARG A 109 5.89 2.11 -1.60
N ARG A 110 5.88 1.54 -2.81
CA ARG A 110 6.95 1.72 -3.78
C ARG A 110 7.14 3.19 -4.15
N THR A 111 6.05 3.91 -4.38
CA THR A 111 6.09 5.34 -4.72
C THR A 111 6.59 6.18 -3.55
N LEU A 112 6.07 5.94 -2.33
CA LEU A 112 6.48 6.64 -1.11
C LEU A 112 7.96 6.45 -0.76
N ALA A 113 8.54 5.31 -1.17
CA ALA A 113 9.95 4.97 -0.98
C ALA A 113 10.90 5.72 -1.91
N SER A 114 10.39 6.40 -2.95
CA SER A 114 11.26 7.10 -3.91
C SER A 114 11.89 8.35 -3.31
N PRO A 115 13.14 8.72 -3.69
CA PRO A 115 13.79 9.94 -3.21
C PRO A 115 12.99 11.21 -3.50
N LEU A 116 12.24 11.23 -4.60
CA LEU A 116 11.35 12.32 -4.95
C LEU A 116 10.24 12.49 -3.90
N MET A 117 9.59 11.39 -3.53
CA MET A 117 8.51 11.45 -2.53
C MET A 117 9.02 11.79 -1.13
N LEU A 118 10.21 11.33 -0.76
CA LEU A 118 10.86 11.74 0.50
C LEU A 118 11.05 13.27 0.55
N ARG A 119 11.57 13.87 -0.52
CA ARG A 119 11.77 15.31 -0.62
C ARG A 119 10.46 16.08 -0.55
N GLU A 120 9.48 15.69 -1.33
CA GLU A 120 8.21 16.41 -1.39
C GLU A 120 7.36 16.20 -0.12
N TRP A 121 7.39 15.02 0.49
CA TRP A 121 6.71 14.75 1.75
C TRP A 121 7.10 15.73 2.86
N SER A 122 8.39 16.00 3.03
CA SER A 122 8.88 16.93 4.05
C SER A 122 8.30 18.34 3.94
N LYS A 123 7.80 18.74 2.77
CA LYS A 123 7.18 20.04 2.53
C LYS A 123 5.69 20.07 2.88
N ILE A 124 4.99 18.94 2.71
CA ILE A 124 3.52 18.87 2.74
C ILE A 124 2.96 17.95 3.82
N GLU A 125 3.80 17.33 4.65
CA GLU A 125 3.38 16.47 5.77
C GLU A 125 2.35 17.16 6.68
N HIS A 126 2.51 18.46 6.91
CA HIS A 126 1.64 19.27 7.76
C HIS A 126 0.17 19.31 7.27
N GLU A 127 -0.09 19.07 5.98
CA GLU A 127 -1.45 18.97 5.42
C GLU A 127 -2.20 17.73 5.94
N PHE A 128 -1.46 16.72 6.42
CA PHE A 128 -2.01 15.44 6.89
C PHE A 128 -2.09 15.32 8.41
N THR A 129 -1.87 16.41 9.16
CA THR A 129 -1.89 16.40 10.64
C THR A 129 -3.22 15.93 11.24
N SER A 130 -4.33 16.11 10.53
CA SER A 130 -5.64 15.58 10.90
C SER A 130 -5.77 14.06 10.73
N TYR A 131 -4.77 13.40 10.08
CA TYR A 131 -4.79 11.96 9.80
C TYR A 131 -3.49 11.27 10.22
N PRO A 132 -3.21 11.16 11.53
CA PRO A 132 -1.95 10.64 12.05
C PRO A 132 -1.67 9.19 11.69
N GLU A 133 -2.70 8.37 11.44
CA GLU A 133 -2.53 6.98 10.99
C GLU A 133 -1.93 6.92 9.57
N PHE A 134 -2.28 7.87 8.71
CA PHE A 134 -1.72 7.94 7.37
C PHE A 134 -0.27 8.46 7.41
N ILE A 135 0.03 9.46 8.24
CA ILE A 135 1.42 9.92 8.46
C ILE A 135 2.30 8.73 8.84
N LYS A 136 1.87 7.96 9.85
CA LYS A 136 2.61 6.76 10.26
C LYS A 136 2.78 5.74 9.14
N PHE A 137 1.76 5.53 8.30
CA PHE A 137 1.85 4.63 7.16
C PHE A 137 2.92 5.09 6.15
N VAL A 138 3.02 6.41 5.90
CA VAL A 138 4.05 6.99 5.03
C VAL A 138 5.45 6.79 5.63
N GLU A 139 5.63 7.14 6.91
CA GLU A 139 6.90 6.96 7.63
C GLU A 139 7.36 5.50 7.63
N ASP A 140 6.46 4.55 7.90
CA ASP A 140 6.75 3.12 7.88
C ASP A 140 7.19 2.65 6.47
N ALA A 141 6.56 3.16 5.41
CA ALA A 141 6.94 2.84 4.03
C ALA A 141 8.35 3.36 3.68
N GLN A 142 8.66 4.59 4.11
CA GLN A 142 9.95 5.23 3.90
C GLN A 142 11.07 4.55 4.70
N ALA A 143 10.82 4.20 5.96
CA ALA A 143 11.78 3.51 6.82
C ALA A 143 12.15 2.11 6.28
N GLN A 144 11.16 1.37 5.75
CA GLN A 144 11.39 0.07 5.12
C GLN A 144 12.30 0.16 3.88
N ALA A 145 12.14 1.20 3.07
CA ALA A 145 12.98 1.43 1.90
C ALA A 145 14.43 1.72 2.30
N LEU A 146 14.65 2.57 3.29
CA LEU A 146 15.98 2.90 3.78
C LEU A 146 16.69 1.66 4.35
N SER A 147 16.01 0.83 5.14
CA SER A 147 16.58 -0.41 5.67
C SER A 147 16.94 -1.40 4.58
N SER A 148 16.12 -1.53 3.55
CA SER A 148 16.38 -2.42 2.42
C SER A 148 17.58 -1.96 1.58
N SER A 149 17.77 -0.65 1.41
CA SER A 149 18.91 -0.09 0.67
C SER A 149 20.24 -0.27 1.42
N ILE A 150 20.23 -0.18 2.74
CA ILE A 150 21.43 -0.43 3.58
C ILE A 150 21.87 -1.88 3.46
N ILE A 151 20.92 -2.83 3.48
CA ILE A 151 21.23 -4.27 3.36
C ILE A 151 21.75 -4.60 1.95
N ALA A 152 21.18 -4.01 0.92
CA ALA A 152 21.60 -4.22 -0.47
C ALA A 152 22.93 -3.53 -0.82
N GLY A 153 23.26 -2.42 -0.15
CA GLY A 153 24.49 -1.65 -0.35
C GLY A 153 25.67 -2.11 0.53
N SER A 154 25.49 -3.03 1.46
CA SER A 154 26.61 -3.69 2.13
C SER A 154 27.33 -4.59 1.11
N PRO A 155 28.58 -4.27 0.68
CA PRO A 155 29.35 -5.25 -0.03
C PRO A 155 29.48 -6.44 0.92
N LEU A 156 29.01 -7.61 0.51
CA LEU A 156 29.44 -8.89 1.09
C LEU A 156 30.95 -8.86 1.03
N GLY A 157 31.56 -8.40 2.14
CA GLY A 157 32.97 -8.49 2.32
C GLY A 157 33.32 -9.93 2.05
N THR A 158 34.09 -10.15 1.00
CA THR A 158 34.74 -11.40 0.70
C THR A 158 35.41 -11.82 1.99
N ILE A 159 34.77 -12.69 2.76
CA ILE A 159 35.46 -13.46 3.79
C ILE A 159 36.33 -14.42 2.97
N SER A 160 37.47 -13.90 2.52
CA SER A 160 38.65 -14.71 2.21
C SER A 160 39.14 -15.22 3.56
N GLY A 161 38.35 -16.13 4.14
CA GLY A 161 38.75 -16.89 5.30
C GLY A 161 39.74 -17.93 4.83
N ASP A 162 41.02 -17.63 5.03
CA ASP A 162 42.10 -18.61 4.98
C ASP A 162 41.70 -19.72 5.96
N THR A 163 41.41 -20.90 5.42
CA THR A 163 40.92 -22.09 6.15
C THR A 163 41.95 -22.61 7.18
N ASN A 164 43.09 -21.98 7.31
CA ASN A 164 44.14 -22.35 8.24
C ASN A 164 44.01 -21.75 9.65
N ASP A 165 43.27 -20.64 9.83
CA ASP A 165 43.12 -20.02 11.17
C ASP A 165 42.11 -20.73 12.07
N ILE A 166 41.23 -21.56 11.54
CA ILE A 166 40.21 -22.27 12.35
C ILE A 166 40.79 -23.48 13.10
N ILE A 167 41.96 -23.98 12.70
CA ILE A 167 42.57 -25.17 13.33
C ILE A 167 43.36 -24.79 14.59
N GLU A 168 43.88 -23.57 14.70
CA GLU A 168 44.70 -23.16 15.83
C GLU A 168 43.88 -22.77 17.08
N VAL A 169 42.68 -22.18 16.92
CA VAL A 169 41.81 -21.80 18.05
C VAL A 169 41.25 -23.04 18.78
N ARG A 170 41.19 -24.20 18.12
CA ARG A 170 40.67 -25.44 18.73
C ARG A 170 41.68 -26.16 19.62
N LYS A 171 42.99 -25.81 19.57
CA LYS A 171 44.05 -26.40 20.39
C LYS A 171 44.30 -25.70 21.73
N LEU A 172 43.80 -24.46 21.90
CA LEU A 172 44.01 -23.67 23.12
C LEU A 172 42.88 -23.80 24.17
N GLY A 173 41.78 -24.49 23.85
CA GLY A 173 40.65 -24.69 24.76
C GLY A 173 40.62 -25.98 25.56
N ARG A 174 41.72 -26.75 25.59
CA ARG A 174 41.85 -27.97 26.44
C ARG A 174 43.18 -27.94 27.17
N ARG A 175 43.23 -27.19 28.24
CA ARG A 175 44.04 -27.44 29.43
C ARG A 175 43.34 -26.84 30.65
#